data_0b7aacfbe36b3f5ab7c18301c099a33b
#
_entry.id   0b7aacfbe36b3f5ab7c18301c099a33b
#
_cell.length_a   1.000
_cell.length_b   1.000
_cell.length_c   1.000
_cell.angle_alpha   90.00
_cell.angle_beta   90.00
_cell.angle_gamma   90.00
#
_symmetry.space_group_name_H-M   'P 1'
#
loop_
_entity.id
_entity.type
_entity.pdbx_description
1 polymer ?
#
loop_
_entity_poly.entity_id
_entity_poly.type
_entity_poly.pdbx_seq_one_letter_code
_entity_poly.pdbx_strand_id
1 'polypeptide(L)'
;MTERRKQADPAFATTTVDVLTAIRERRSIRRYTAEPVSPEQINTILQAGLCAPTARNLRPFHFVVIRDREKLEKLAKGKIHARMLAGAACGLAICGDKQVEERMEHLYADCFAATQNILLAIHGLGLGGVWLGVTKDSEWYKLLRETLELPDHIEPTAVVALGHPAEERPTPHTWEESKIHWDKWTSG
;
A
#
# COMPACT_ATOMS: atom_id res chain seq x y z
N MET A 1 2.34 11.73 -35.74
CA MET A 1 1.45 11.86 -34.59
C MET A 1 0.83 10.49 -34.31
N THR A 2 1.37 9.75 -33.37
CA THR A 2 0.91 8.38 -33.04
C THR A 2 -0.22 8.53 -32.02
N GLU A 3 -1.45 8.22 -32.41
CA GLU A 3 -2.59 8.15 -31.49
C GLU A 3 -2.27 7.13 -30.40
N ARG A 4 -2.04 7.61 -29.16
CA ARG A 4 -2.09 6.73 -27.99
C ARG A 4 -3.53 6.22 -27.89
N ARG A 5 -3.73 4.95 -28.21
CA ARG A 5 -4.97 4.24 -27.85
C ARG A 5 -5.22 4.48 -26.38
N LYS A 6 -6.27 5.21 -26.02
CA LYS A 6 -6.79 5.26 -24.65
C LYS A 6 -7.18 3.82 -24.30
N GLN A 7 -6.34 3.18 -23.50
CA GLN A 7 -6.70 1.91 -22.88
C GLN A 7 -7.89 2.21 -21.98
N ALA A 8 -9.00 1.49 -22.15
CA ALA A 8 -10.17 1.68 -21.30
C ALA A 8 -9.75 1.40 -19.86
N ASP A 9 -10.12 2.30 -18.93
CA ASP A 9 -9.88 2.06 -17.51
C ASP A 9 -10.55 0.75 -17.10
N PRO A 10 -9.82 -0.18 -16.46
CA PRO A 10 -10.44 -1.39 -15.95
C PRO A 10 -11.52 -0.99 -14.94
N ALA A 11 -12.72 -1.55 -15.06
CA ALA A 11 -13.80 -1.26 -14.13
C ALA A 11 -13.41 -1.69 -12.71
N PHE A 12 -13.76 -0.87 -11.69
CA PHE A 12 -13.62 -1.29 -10.30
C PHE A 12 -14.44 -2.55 -10.04
N ALA A 13 -13.84 -3.53 -9.35
CA ALA A 13 -14.60 -4.68 -8.86
C ALA A 13 -15.67 -4.20 -7.87
N THR A 14 -16.88 -4.74 -7.99
CA THR A 14 -17.97 -4.41 -7.08
C THR A 14 -17.70 -5.03 -5.71
N THR A 15 -17.78 -4.22 -4.63
CA THR A 15 -17.71 -4.66 -3.24
C THR A 15 -18.98 -4.29 -2.52
N THR A 16 -19.41 -5.12 -1.57
CA THR A 16 -20.58 -4.86 -0.71
C THR A 16 -20.22 -4.09 0.56
N VAL A 17 -18.93 -3.89 0.83
CA VAL A 17 -18.43 -3.19 2.02
C VAL A 17 -18.45 -1.70 1.76
N ASP A 18 -19.21 -0.93 2.55
CA ASP A 18 -19.18 0.53 2.49
C ASP A 18 -17.88 1.10 3.06
N VAL A 19 -17.56 2.34 2.71
CA VAL A 19 -16.27 2.97 3.04
C VAL A 19 -16.06 3.12 4.55
N LEU A 20 -17.07 3.47 5.32
CA LEU A 20 -16.94 3.66 6.77
C LEU A 20 -16.73 2.31 7.48
N THR A 21 -17.40 1.27 7.01
CA THR A 21 -17.18 -0.09 7.47
C THR A 21 -15.76 -0.55 7.14
N ALA A 22 -15.28 -0.33 5.92
CA ALA A 22 -13.90 -0.66 5.55
C ALA A 22 -12.86 0.05 6.43
N ILE A 23 -13.06 1.34 6.71
CA ILE A 23 -12.17 2.11 7.60
C ILE A 23 -12.17 1.52 9.01
N ARG A 24 -13.34 1.20 9.55
CA ARG A 24 -13.50 0.68 10.91
C ARG A 24 -12.95 -0.74 11.07
N GLU A 25 -13.16 -1.61 10.07
CA GLU A 25 -12.94 -3.05 10.19
C GLU A 25 -11.61 -3.53 9.61
N ARG A 26 -10.99 -2.77 8.71
CA ARG A 26 -9.68 -3.12 8.17
C ARG A 26 -8.65 -3.38 9.29
N ARG A 27 -7.92 -4.49 9.16
CA ARG A 27 -6.83 -4.89 10.08
C ARG A 27 -5.56 -5.22 9.31
N SER A 28 -4.45 -5.16 10.03
CA SER A 28 -3.16 -5.66 9.52
C SER A 28 -3.15 -7.18 9.61
N ILE A 29 -3.32 -7.83 8.47
CA ILE A 29 -3.28 -9.29 8.32
C ILE A 29 -1.88 -9.71 7.88
N ARG A 30 -1.32 -10.71 8.53
CA ARG A 30 0.06 -11.16 8.33
C ARG A 30 0.19 -12.65 8.04
N ARG A 31 -0.92 -13.39 8.07
CA ARG A 31 -0.98 -14.78 7.65
C ARG A 31 -1.97 -14.91 6.49
N TYR A 32 -1.54 -15.61 5.47
CA TYR A 32 -2.28 -15.75 4.21
C TYR A 32 -2.43 -17.22 3.85
N THR A 33 -3.47 -17.55 3.11
CA THR A 33 -3.63 -18.86 2.46
C THR A 33 -2.74 -18.91 1.21
N ALA A 34 -2.65 -20.10 0.61
CA ALA A 34 -1.95 -20.27 -0.67
C ALA A 34 -2.78 -19.83 -1.89
N GLU A 35 -4.00 -19.36 -1.67
CA GLU A 35 -4.89 -18.92 -2.75
C GLU A 35 -4.31 -17.68 -3.45
N PRO A 36 -4.24 -17.67 -4.80
CA PRO A 36 -3.70 -16.54 -5.54
C PRO A 36 -4.69 -15.37 -5.56
N VAL A 37 -4.15 -14.16 -5.57
CA VAL A 37 -4.93 -12.94 -5.83
C VAL A 37 -5.03 -12.75 -7.35
N SER A 38 -6.27 -12.54 -7.83
CA SER A 38 -6.52 -12.42 -9.28
C SER A 38 -5.97 -11.13 -9.88
N PRO A 39 -5.67 -11.10 -11.18
CA PRO A 39 -5.28 -9.86 -11.88
C PRO A 39 -6.31 -8.74 -11.73
N GLU A 40 -7.60 -9.05 -11.74
CA GLU A 40 -8.69 -8.10 -11.60
C GLU A 40 -8.71 -7.46 -10.21
N GLN A 41 -8.48 -8.26 -9.17
CA GLN A 41 -8.34 -7.76 -7.79
C GLN A 41 -7.11 -6.83 -7.67
N ILE A 42 -5.98 -7.22 -8.25
CA ILE A 42 -4.77 -6.39 -8.27
C ILE A 42 -5.03 -5.06 -8.98
N ASN A 43 -5.68 -5.09 -10.15
CA ASN A 43 -6.01 -3.88 -10.90
C ASN A 43 -6.92 -2.94 -10.09
N THR A 44 -7.95 -3.47 -9.41
CA THR A 44 -8.83 -2.70 -8.54
C THR A 44 -8.05 -2.03 -7.39
N ILE A 45 -7.12 -2.77 -6.77
CA ILE A 45 -6.25 -2.25 -5.70
C ILE A 45 -5.35 -1.12 -6.21
N LEU A 46 -4.75 -1.29 -7.39
CA LEU A 46 -3.91 -0.27 -8.01
C LEU A 46 -4.72 0.98 -8.38
N GLN A 47 -5.93 0.82 -8.92
CA GLN A 47 -6.83 1.94 -9.20
C GLN A 47 -7.17 2.73 -7.94
N ALA A 48 -7.45 2.07 -6.83
CA ALA A 48 -7.70 2.73 -5.55
C ALA A 48 -6.49 3.57 -5.11
N GLY A 49 -5.28 3.05 -5.26
CA GLY A 49 -4.04 3.80 -5.03
C GLY A 49 -3.92 5.01 -5.95
N LEU A 50 -4.20 4.85 -7.24
CA LEU A 50 -4.18 5.94 -8.22
C LEU A 50 -5.23 7.04 -7.97
N CYS A 51 -6.29 6.75 -7.21
CA CYS A 51 -7.30 7.74 -6.81
C CYS A 51 -6.91 8.58 -5.59
N ALA A 52 -5.75 8.35 -4.99
CA ALA A 52 -5.31 9.13 -3.84
C ALA A 52 -5.10 10.61 -4.18
N PRO A 53 -5.43 11.53 -3.27
CA PRO A 53 -5.08 12.93 -3.43
C PRO A 53 -3.58 13.12 -3.38
N THR A 54 -3.08 14.16 -4.06
CA THR A 54 -1.67 14.54 -4.01
C THR A 54 -1.52 16.04 -3.92
N ALA A 55 -0.43 16.49 -3.31
CA ALA A 55 -0.08 17.89 -3.28
C ALA A 55 -0.01 18.45 -4.71
N ARG A 56 -0.72 19.53 -4.97
CA ARG A 56 -0.77 20.22 -6.29
C ARG A 56 -1.22 19.29 -7.45
N ASN A 57 -1.82 18.15 -7.16
CA ASN A 57 -2.21 17.13 -8.13
C ASN A 57 -1.05 16.61 -9.01
N LEU A 58 0.17 16.52 -8.44
CA LEU A 58 1.36 16.08 -9.15
C LEU A 58 1.42 14.58 -9.40
N ARG A 59 0.79 13.77 -8.54
CA ARG A 59 0.66 12.32 -8.69
C ARG A 59 2.03 11.60 -8.82
N PRO A 60 2.96 11.79 -7.85
CA PRO A 60 4.32 11.29 -7.94
C PRO A 60 4.46 9.78 -7.67
N PHE A 61 3.37 9.10 -7.30
CA PHE A 61 3.42 7.71 -6.88
C PHE A 61 3.50 6.75 -8.07
N HIS A 62 4.30 5.70 -7.89
CA HIS A 62 4.42 4.53 -8.74
C HIS A 62 4.22 3.26 -7.91
N PHE A 63 3.77 2.19 -8.56
CA PHE A 63 3.52 0.91 -7.90
C PHE A 63 4.30 -0.20 -8.60
N VAL A 64 5.04 -1.00 -7.81
CA VAL A 64 5.70 -2.21 -8.30
C VAL A 64 5.00 -3.42 -7.70
N VAL A 65 4.35 -4.22 -8.55
CA VAL A 65 3.68 -5.46 -8.16
C VAL A 65 4.70 -6.58 -8.11
N ILE A 66 4.89 -7.20 -6.94
CA ILE A 66 5.89 -8.24 -6.70
C ILE A 66 5.15 -9.58 -6.56
N ARG A 67 5.20 -10.41 -7.60
CA ARG A 67 4.62 -11.77 -7.62
C ARG A 67 5.68 -12.87 -7.63
N ASP A 68 6.93 -12.50 -7.93
CA ASP A 68 8.06 -13.39 -7.94
C ASP A 68 8.35 -13.88 -6.52
N ARG A 69 8.29 -15.20 -6.32
CA ARG A 69 8.49 -15.86 -5.02
C ARG A 69 9.87 -15.63 -4.44
N GLU A 70 10.91 -15.68 -5.28
CA GLU A 70 12.29 -15.49 -4.84
C GLU A 70 12.50 -14.05 -4.35
N LYS A 71 11.94 -13.05 -5.06
CA LYS A 71 11.98 -11.65 -4.63
C LYS A 71 11.22 -11.44 -3.32
N LEU A 72 10.02 -12.03 -3.17
CA LEU A 72 9.24 -11.95 -1.92
C LEU A 72 10.00 -12.58 -0.74
N GLU A 73 10.62 -13.74 -0.94
CA GLU A 73 11.43 -14.41 0.10
C GLU A 73 12.69 -13.62 0.45
N LYS A 74 13.39 -13.08 -0.56
CA LYS A 74 14.57 -12.21 -0.36
C LYS A 74 14.22 -11.01 0.51
N LEU A 75 13.12 -10.32 0.18
CA LEU A 75 12.63 -9.16 0.94
C LEU A 75 12.15 -9.54 2.34
N ALA A 76 11.50 -10.69 2.50
CA ALA A 76 11.05 -11.20 3.80
C ALA A 76 12.21 -11.47 4.77
N LYS A 77 13.33 -11.98 4.25
CA LYS A 77 14.55 -12.27 5.04
C LYS A 77 15.28 -10.99 5.46
N GLY A 78 15.18 -9.93 4.66
CA GLY A 78 15.90 -8.67 4.89
C GLY A 78 15.41 -7.83 6.06
N LYS A 79 14.22 -8.12 6.64
CA LYS A 79 13.66 -7.37 7.76
C LYS A 79 12.75 -8.25 8.61
N ILE A 80 12.96 -8.26 9.93
CA ILE A 80 12.19 -9.12 10.85
C ILE A 80 10.67 -8.86 10.78
N HIS A 81 10.28 -7.61 10.58
CA HIS A 81 8.88 -7.20 10.46
C HIS A 81 8.32 -7.31 9.04
N ALA A 82 9.06 -7.89 8.09
CA ALA A 82 8.64 -8.15 6.72
C ALA A 82 8.45 -9.66 6.42
N ARG A 83 8.62 -10.54 7.40
CA ARG A 83 8.57 -12.00 7.23
C ARG A 83 7.31 -12.51 6.55
N MET A 84 6.18 -11.81 6.72
CA MET A 84 4.90 -12.18 6.10
C MET A 84 4.93 -12.10 4.56
N LEU A 85 5.88 -11.39 3.95
CA LEU A 85 6.05 -11.37 2.49
C LEU A 85 6.32 -12.76 1.92
N ALA A 86 7.02 -13.63 2.67
CA ALA A 86 7.29 -15.00 2.25
C ALA A 86 6.00 -15.85 2.11
N GLY A 87 4.93 -15.52 2.81
CA GLY A 87 3.64 -16.20 2.72
C GLY A 87 2.57 -15.41 1.96
N ALA A 88 2.86 -14.20 1.54
CA ALA A 88 1.91 -13.36 0.82
C ALA A 88 1.70 -13.85 -0.62
N ALA A 89 0.49 -13.68 -1.14
CA ALA A 89 0.21 -13.96 -2.55
C ALA A 89 0.90 -12.92 -3.46
N CYS A 90 1.04 -11.69 -2.95
CA CYS A 90 1.64 -10.58 -3.66
C CYS A 90 2.24 -9.56 -2.68
N GLY A 91 3.32 -8.91 -3.08
CA GLY A 91 3.82 -7.68 -2.49
C GLY A 91 3.52 -6.50 -3.41
N LEU A 92 3.26 -5.34 -2.85
CA LEU A 92 3.08 -4.12 -3.61
C LEU A 92 3.99 -3.05 -3.02
N ALA A 93 5.03 -2.65 -3.74
CA ALA A 93 5.88 -1.54 -3.33
C ALA A 93 5.30 -0.23 -3.87
N ILE A 94 5.11 0.72 -2.96
CA ILE A 94 4.67 2.08 -3.25
C ILE A 94 5.91 2.97 -3.26
N CYS A 95 6.12 3.64 -4.38
CA CYS A 95 7.29 4.48 -4.60
C CYS A 95 6.87 5.88 -5.02
N GLY A 96 7.68 6.87 -4.69
CA GLY A 96 7.52 8.24 -5.15
C GLY A 96 8.60 8.64 -6.15
N ASP A 97 8.24 9.42 -7.16
CA ASP A 97 9.16 9.98 -8.14
C ASP A 97 9.64 11.37 -7.71
N LYS A 98 10.92 11.49 -7.36
CA LYS A 98 11.55 12.73 -6.93
C LYS A 98 11.70 13.77 -8.06
N GLN A 99 11.56 13.36 -9.31
CA GLN A 99 11.55 14.29 -10.46
C GLN A 99 10.18 14.96 -10.64
N VAL A 100 9.12 14.35 -10.08
CA VAL A 100 7.76 14.87 -10.10
C VAL A 100 7.46 15.70 -8.85
N GLU A 101 7.86 15.21 -7.66
CA GLU A 101 7.73 15.93 -6.38
C GLU A 101 9.08 15.91 -5.65
N GLU A 102 9.75 17.04 -5.67
CA GLU A 102 11.08 17.22 -5.06
C GLU A 102 11.04 17.33 -3.52
N ARG A 103 9.89 17.75 -2.97
CA ARG A 103 9.69 17.89 -1.53
C ARG A 103 9.37 16.54 -0.91
N MET A 104 10.31 16.00 -0.18
CA MET A 104 10.19 14.64 0.37
C MET A 104 8.98 14.48 1.30
N GLU A 105 8.64 15.52 2.08
CA GLU A 105 7.46 15.50 2.96
C GLU A 105 6.15 15.34 2.18
N HIS A 106 6.00 16.01 1.04
CA HIS A 106 4.83 15.88 0.17
C HIS A 106 4.84 14.52 -0.54
N LEU A 107 5.99 14.12 -1.07
CA LEU A 107 6.16 12.83 -1.75
C LEU A 107 5.75 11.67 -0.83
N TYR A 108 6.21 11.67 0.44
CA TYR A 108 5.83 10.66 1.42
C TYR A 108 4.34 10.74 1.77
N ALA A 109 3.79 11.94 2.00
CA ALA A 109 2.37 12.14 2.29
C ALA A 109 1.48 11.58 1.16
N ASP A 110 1.80 11.90 -0.09
CA ASP A 110 1.08 11.45 -1.28
C ASP A 110 1.12 9.92 -1.41
N CYS A 111 2.31 9.32 -1.24
CA CYS A 111 2.48 7.87 -1.27
C CYS A 111 1.75 7.17 -0.11
N PHE A 112 1.70 7.78 1.07
CA PHE A 112 1.00 7.21 2.22
C PHE A 112 -0.52 7.32 2.07
N ALA A 113 -1.03 8.39 1.46
CA ALA A 113 -2.44 8.49 1.09
C ALA A 113 -2.82 7.36 0.09
N ALA A 114 -1.98 7.12 -0.92
CA ALA A 114 -2.18 6.01 -1.85
C ALA A 114 -2.12 4.65 -1.15
N THR A 115 -1.19 4.46 -0.21
CA THR A 115 -1.07 3.22 0.58
C THR A 115 -2.33 2.95 1.40
N GLN A 116 -2.92 3.98 2.01
CA GLN A 116 -4.16 3.83 2.78
C GLN A 116 -5.33 3.44 1.88
N ASN A 117 -5.49 4.06 0.70
CA ASN A 117 -6.53 3.67 -0.26
C ASN A 117 -6.35 2.21 -0.70
N ILE A 118 -5.13 1.77 -0.98
CA ILE A 118 -4.78 0.39 -1.30
C ILE A 118 -5.23 -0.56 -0.19
N LEU A 119 -4.95 -0.26 1.07
CA LEU A 119 -5.35 -1.10 2.20
C LEU A 119 -6.86 -1.19 2.37
N LEU A 120 -7.60 -0.10 2.12
CA LEU A 120 -9.07 -0.12 2.14
C LEU A 120 -9.63 -0.96 1.01
N ALA A 121 -9.08 -0.84 -0.21
CA ALA A 121 -9.49 -1.66 -1.35
C ALA A 121 -9.21 -3.16 -1.11
N ILE A 122 -8.05 -3.51 -0.56
CA ILE A 122 -7.71 -4.88 -0.16
C ILE A 122 -8.79 -5.44 0.77
N HIS A 123 -9.17 -4.70 1.82
CA HIS A 123 -10.21 -5.12 2.76
C HIS A 123 -11.58 -5.21 2.09
N GLY A 124 -11.97 -4.23 1.28
CA GLY A 124 -13.23 -4.22 0.55
C GLY A 124 -13.39 -5.41 -0.40
N LEU A 125 -12.30 -5.96 -0.91
CA LEU A 125 -12.26 -7.15 -1.76
C LEU A 125 -12.22 -8.47 -0.97
N GLY A 126 -12.35 -8.44 0.36
CA GLY A 126 -12.25 -9.63 1.22
C GLY A 126 -10.83 -10.16 1.39
N LEU A 127 -9.82 -9.39 0.96
CA LEU A 127 -8.42 -9.74 1.10
C LEU A 127 -7.84 -9.20 2.41
N GLY A 128 -6.72 -9.76 2.83
CA GLY A 128 -5.92 -9.28 3.95
C GLY A 128 -4.66 -8.56 3.47
N GLY A 129 -4.27 -7.51 4.17
CA GLY A 129 -3.02 -6.82 3.87
C GLY A 129 -2.39 -6.17 5.10
N VAL A 130 -1.09 -5.86 4.98
CA VAL A 130 -0.35 -5.12 6.01
C VAL A 130 0.64 -4.16 5.39
N TRP A 131 0.72 -2.98 5.98
CA TRP A 131 1.71 -1.96 5.64
C TRP A 131 3.05 -2.24 6.31
N LEU A 132 4.10 -2.29 5.52
CA LEU A 132 5.49 -2.38 5.93
C LEU A 132 6.14 -1.04 5.61
N GLY A 133 6.46 -0.26 6.64
CA GLY A 133 7.15 1.02 6.48
C GLY A 133 8.57 0.82 5.97
N VAL A 134 9.01 1.67 5.07
CA VAL A 134 10.39 1.73 4.58
C VAL A 134 11.09 2.90 5.25
N THR A 135 12.14 2.61 6.02
CA THR A 135 12.99 3.65 6.61
C THR A 135 14.10 3.95 5.63
N LYS A 136 14.21 5.20 5.19
CA LYS A 136 15.25 5.65 4.27
C LYS A 136 16.64 5.26 4.79
N ASP A 137 17.53 4.88 3.87
CA ASP A 137 18.92 4.49 4.12
C ASP A 137 19.12 3.25 5.01
N SER A 138 18.05 2.59 5.43
CA SER A 138 18.15 1.29 6.12
C SER A 138 18.65 0.18 5.17
N GLU A 139 19.17 -0.92 5.74
CA GLU A 139 19.57 -2.07 4.93
C GLU A 139 18.40 -2.65 4.12
N TRP A 140 17.18 -2.61 4.66
CA TRP A 140 16.00 -3.05 3.92
C TRP A 140 15.60 -2.10 2.79
N TYR A 141 15.81 -0.79 2.95
CA TYR A 141 15.66 0.20 1.90
C TYR A 141 16.60 -0.09 0.72
N LYS A 142 17.89 -0.35 1.01
CA LYS A 142 18.90 -0.71 -0.01
C LYS A 142 18.52 -2.00 -0.71
N LEU A 143 18.10 -3.02 0.06
CA LEU A 143 17.65 -4.31 -0.45
C LEU A 143 16.43 -4.19 -1.38
N LEU A 144 15.48 -3.33 -1.04
CA LEU A 144 14.31 -3.02 -1.90
C LEU A 144 14.76 -2.41 -3.23
N ARG A 145 15.61 -1.38 -3.18
CA ARG A 145 16.11 -0.72 -4.38
C ARG A 145 16.83 -1.70 -5.31
N GLU A 146 17.71 -2.52 -4.76
CA GLU A 146 18.44 -3.53 -5.49
C GLU A 146 17.51 -4.62 -6.07
N THR A 147 16.63 -5.18 -5.24
CA THR A 147 15.75 -6.30 -5.64
C THR A 147 14.74 -5.90 -6.70
N LEU A 148 14.26 -4.66 -6.65
CA LEU A 148 13.27 -4.10 -7.58
C LEU A 148 13.92 -3.26 -8.71
N GLU A 149 15.24 -3.15 -8.73
CA GLU A 149 16.00 -2.40 -9.74
C GLU A 149 15.49 -0.94 -9.89
N LEU A 150 15.24 -0.28 -8.73
CA LEU A 150 14.65 1.06 -8.73
C LEU A 150 15.66 2.11 -9.21
N PRO A 151 15.30 2.97 -10.20
CA PRO A 151 16.13 4.08 -10.61
C PRO A 151 16.40 5.07 -9.46
N ASP A 152 17.46 5.88 -9.56
CA ASP A 152 17.89 6.77 -8.47
C ASP A 152 16.84 7.80 -8.07
N HIS A 153 16.02 8.26 -9.01
CA HIS A 153 14.94 9.21 -8.74
C HIS A 153 13.70 8.57 -8.09
N ILE A 154 13.60 7.25 -8.06
CA ILE A 154 12.46 6.54 -7.45
C ILE A 154 12.75 6.19 -6.00
N GLU A 155 11.92 6.70 -5.11
CA GLU A 155 12.01 6.54 -3.66
C GLU A 155 11.00 5.51 -3.15
N PRO A 156 11.41 4.34 -2.64
CA PRO A 156 10.48 3.40 -2.03
C PRO A 156 10.01 3.90 -0.67
N THR A 157 8.70 4.07 -0.49
CA THR A 157 8.09 4.67 0.71
C THR A 157 7.39 3.67 1.61
N ALA A 158 6.78 2.64 1.00
CA ALA A 158 6.06 1.59 1.69
C ALA A 158 6.05 0.30 0.87
N VAL A 159 5.85 -0.84 1.56
CA VAL A 159 5.48 -2.10 0.91
C VAL A 159 4.22 -2.62 1.58
N VAL A 160 3.24 -3.09 0.80
CA VAL A 160 2.07 -3.80 1.29
C VAL A 160 2.23 -5.28 0.95
N ALA A 161 2.21 -6.15 1.97
CA ALA A 161 2.03 -7.59 1.77
C ALA A 161 0.54 -7.88 1.74
N LEU A 162 0.07 -8.69 0.79
CA LEU A 162 -1.36 -9.00 0.64
C LEU A 162 -1.62 -10.43 0.16
N GLY A 163 -2.83 -10.92 0.44
CA GLY A 163 -3.30 -12.26 0.07
C GLY A 163 -4.65 -12.56 0.70
N HIS A 164 -5.17 -13.77 0.49
CA HIS A 164 -6.38 -14.23 1.19
C HIS A 164 -6.06 -14.48 2.67
N PRO A 165 -6.84 -13.93 3.62
CA PRO A 165 -6.50 -13.98 5.04
C PRO A 165 -6.60 -15.41 5.59
N ALA A 166 -5.59 -15.84 6.35
CA ALA A 166 -5.57 -17.08 7.13
C ALA A 166 -5.61 -16.80 8.64
N GLU A 167 -6.04 -15.61 9.03
CA GLU A 167 -6.25 -15.20 10.42
C GLU A 167 -7.38 -14.18 10.51
N GLU A 168 -8.04 -14.14 11.65
CA GLU A 168 -8.99 -13.10 11.99
C GLU A 168 -8.39 -12.17 13.03
N ARG A 169 -8.77 -10.90 13.01
CA ARG A 169 -8.35 -9.88 13.95
C ARG A 169 -9.56 -9.11 14.46
N PRO A 170 -9.71 -8.98 15.79
CA PRO A 170 -10.83 -8.23 16.34
C PRO A 170 -10.77 -6.77 15.90
N THR A 171 -11.96 -6.18 15.73
CA THR A 171 -12.10 -4.77 15.46
C THR A 171 -11.86 -3.99 16.75
N PRO A 172 -10.84 -3.12 16.87
CA PRO A 172 -10.74 -2.24 18.01
C PRO A 172 -11.82 -1.17 17.90
N HIS A 173 -12.62 -1.05 18.93
CA HIS A 173 -13.44 0.13 19.15
C HIS A 173 -12.69 1.03 20.10
N THR A 174 -12.15 2.11 19.58
CA THR A 174 -11.52 3.11 20.43
C THR A 174 -12.00 4.48 20.01
N TRP A 175 -12.97 4.99 20.76
CA TRP A 175 -13.16 6.41 20.85
C TRP A 175 -12.17 6.92 21.91
N GLU A 176 -11.21 7.73 21.50
CA GLU A 176 -10.17 8.29 22.36
C GLU A 176 -10.36 9.81 22.41
N GLU A 177 -11.26 10.24 23.29
CA GLU A 177 -11.64 11.65 23.43
C GLU A 177 -10.43 12.55 23.73
N SER A 178 -9.45 12.05 24.47
CA SER A 178 -8.21 12.77 24.78
C SER A 178 -7.34 13.13 23.57
N LYS A 179 -7.63 12.53 22.41
CA LYS A 179 -6.97 12.87 21.14
C LYS A 179 -7.72 13.87 20.28
N ILE A 180 -8.86 14.38 20.77
CA ILE A 180 -9.72 15.29 20.02
C ILE A 180 -9.74 16.64 20.72
N HIS A 181 -9.31 17.66 20.03
CA HIS A 181 -9.27 19.04 20.54
C HIS A 181 -10.11 19.93 19.63
N TRP A 182 -10.92 20.79 20.22
CA TRP A 182 -11.79 21.71 19.52
C TRP A 182 -11.19 23.12 19.52
N ASP A 183 -11.07 23.71 18.33
CA ASP A 183 -10.54 25.05 18.06
C ASP A 183 -9.07 25.29 18.48
N LYS A 184 -8.60 24.67 19.57
CA LYS A 184 -7.21 24.78 20.05
C LYS A 184 -6.78 23.51 20.74
N TRP A 185 -5.47 23.34 20.86
CA TRP A 185 -4.89 22.26 21.68
C TRP A 185 -5.25 22.47 23.15
N THR A 186 -5.79 21.44 23.79
CA THR A 186 -6.04 21.40 25.25
C THR A 186 -5.15 20.36 25.88
N SER A 187 -4.32 20.77 26.86
CA SER A 187 -3.60 19.82 27.70
C SER A 187 -4.60 19.09 28.58
N GLY A 188 -4.72 17.76 28.44
CA GLY A 188 -5.52 16.92 29.31
C GLY A 188 -4.83 16.71 30.63
#